data_5dfeee6fa01575ae41da94cd2f105f37
#
_entry.id   5dfeee6fa01575ae41da94cd2f105f37
#
_cell.length_a   1.000
_cell.length_b   1.000
_cell.length_c   1.000
_cell.angle_alpha   90.00
_cell.angle_beta   90.00
_cell.angle_gamma   90.00
#
_symmetry.space_group_name_H-M   'P 1'
#
loop_
_entity.id
_entity.type
_entity.pdbx_description
1 polymer ?
#
loop_
_entity_poly.entity_id
_entity_poly.type
_entity_poly.pdbx_seq_one_letter_code
_entity_poly.pdbx_strand_id
1 'polypeptide(L)'
;MSRKFNALLGLGALAFASSAFAQCPSSPVPPWSSQSVLGGTVAIVAGGYDGTSCRMASTITGNIGGASAFVRDNTPASEPRYRAQFLINLDTLTGQNTIQSVKVFGASTDAPFGGQSEVVRLTVVGNVAGTAKTLGVFTVCEGQPSNLCSASAPLTAGTNRIEIDWQKGPTGSLRVWVNNTNEGAPTATLNGNSNSWGGVDFATLGLAAGSAAFRAAQLNRAVGFDEFDSRRQTFIGN
;
A
#
# COMPACT_ATOMS: atom_id res chain seq x y z
N MET A 1 68.18 -47.29 -5.86
CA MET A 1 66.68 -47.23 -5.88
C MET A 1 66.30 -45.79 -5.51
N SER A 2 65.99 -44.98 -6.50
CA SER A 2 65.67 -43.55 -6.32
C SER A 2 64.17 -43.39 -6.43
N ARG A 3 63.49 -42.93 -5.38
CA ARG A 3 62.06 -42.60 -5.42
C ARG A 3 61.89 -41.10 -5.65
N LYS A 4 61.30 -40.75 -6.80
CA LYS A 4 60.90 -39.36 -7.15
C LYS A 4 59.59 -39.04 -6.49
N PHE A 5 59.52 -38.01 -5.64
CA PHE A 5 58.32 -37.40 -5.12
C PHE A 5 57.83 -36.39 -6.13
N ASN A 6 56.64 -36.65 -6.70
CA ASN A 6 55.89 -35.66 -7.48
C ASN A 6 54.99 -34.85 -6.53
N ALA A 7 55.33 -33.56 -6.34
CA ALA A 7 54.45 -32.61 -5.67
C ALA A 7 53.37 -32.12 -6.68
N LEU A 8 52.12 -32.49 -6.45
CA LEU A 8 50.98 -31.88 -7.13
C LEU A 8 50.65 -30.53 -6.48
N LEU A 9 50.94 -29.44 -7.19
CA LEU A 9 50.39 -28.12 -6.84
C LEU A 9 48.90 -28.08 -7.24
N GLY A 10 48.00 -28.15 -6.25
CA GLY A 10 46.58 -27.89 -6.45
C GLY A 10 46.37 -26.37 -6.56
N LEU A 11 46.08 -25.86 -7.78
CA LEU A 11 45.51 -24.53 -7.96
C LEU A 11 44.06 -24.54 -7.45
N GLY A 12 43.85 -23.96 -6.27
CA GLY A 12 42.53 -23.64 -5.75
C GLY A 12 41.95 -22.48 -6.56
N ALA A 13 41.01 -22.77 -7.44
CA ALA A 13 40.20 -21.73 -8.08
C ALA A 13 39.23 -21.12 -7.04
N LEU A 14 39.56 -19.92 -6.57
CA LEU A 14 38.64 -19.07 -5.81
C LEU A 14 37.49 -18.63 -6.75
N ALA A 15 36.40 -19.36 -6.71
CA ALA A 15 35.15 -18.89 -7.34
C ALA A 15 34.66 -17.68 -6.53
N PHE A 16 34.87 -16.49 -7.04
CA PHE A 16 34.13 -15.30 -6.57
C PHE A 16 32.70 -15.46 -6.98
N ALA A 17 31.84 -15.88 -6.05
CA ALA A 17 30.41 -15.77 -6.20
C ALA A 17 30.11 -14.25 -6.21
N SER A 18 30.03 -13.65 -7.40
CA SER A 18 29.43 -12.36 -7.58
C SER A 18 27.96 -12.49 -7.18
N SER A 19 27.59 -11.98 -6.00
CA SER A 19 26.20 -11.78 -5.63
C SER A 19 25.60 -10.86 -6.69
N ALA A 20 24.87 -11.45 -7.64
CA ALA A 20 24.04 -10.69 -8.55
C ALA A 20 22.99 -10.01 -7.67
N PHE A 21 23.21 -8.75 -7.30
CA PHE A 21 22.15 -7.92 -6.73
C PHE A 21 21.03 -7.87 -7.75
N ALA A 22 19.87 -8.42 -7.41
CA ALA A 22 18.71 -8.34 -8.27
C ALA A 22 18.45 -6.85 -8.55
N GLN A 23 18.64 -6.46 -9.81
CA GLN A 23 18.41 -5.08 -10.22
C GLN A 23 16.93 -4.81 -10.15
N CYS A 24 16.54 -3.72 -9.46
CA CYS A 24 15.15 -3.32 -9.40
C CYS A 24 14.62 -3.02 -10.81
N PRO A 25 13.38 -3.43 -11.13
CA PRO A 25 12.79 -3.08 -12.41
C PRO A 25 12.70 -1.57 -12.59
N SER A 26 12.87 -1.10 -13.82
CA SER A 26 12.84 0.33 -14.14
C SER A 26 11.44 0.93 -14.10
N SER A 27 10.40 0.10 -14.09
CA SER A 27 8.99 0.51 -14.10
C SER A 27 8.15 -0.38 -13.18
N PRO A 28 7.12 0.16 -12.52
CA PRO A 28 6.14 -0.66 -11.79
C PRO A 28 5.17 -1.41 -12.74
N VAL A 29 5.13 -1.08 -14.02
CA VAL A 29 4.25 -1.71 -15.02
C VAL A 29 5.10 -2.46 -16.04
N PRO A 30 4.90 -3.79 -16.23
CA PRO A 30 4.23 -4.72 -15.33
C PRO A 30 5.00 -4.90 -14.01
N PRO A 31 4.47 -5.48 -12.90
CA PRO A 31 3.27 -6.34 -12.85
C PRO A 31 1.93 -5.59 -12.67
N TRP A 32 1.95 -4.32 -12.29
CA TRP A 32 0.71 -3.54 -12.17
C TRP A 32 0.06 -3.31 -13.53
N SER A 33 -1.27 -3.18 -13.56
CA SER A 33 -2.04 -2.97 -14.81
C SER A 33 -1.80 -1.59 -15.42
N SER A 34 -1.62 -0.57 -14.57
CA SER A 34 -1.33 0.81 -14.99
C SER A 34 -0.78 1.65 -13.84
N GLN A 35 -0.37 2.87 -14.17
CA GLN A 35 0.00 3.90 -13.19
C GLN A 35 -0.66 5.25 -13.53
N SER A 36 -0.82 6.09 -12.51
CA SER A 36 -1.27 7.48 -12.65
C SER A 36 -0.26 8.40 -11.96
N VAL A 37 0.28 9.36 -12.72
CA VAL A 37 1.39 10.23 -12.30
C VAL A 37 1.13 11.71 -12.61
N LEU A 38 -0.09 12.17 -12.39
CA LEU A 38 -0.43 13.58 -12.58
C LEU A 38 0.23 14.45 -11.49
N GLY A 39 1.21 15.25 -11.85
CA GLY A 39 1.98 16.04 -10.86
C GLY A 39 2.61 15.18 -9.76
N GLY A 40 3.10 14.01 -10.14
CA GLY A 40 3.78 13.08 -9.24
C GLY A 40 4.64 12.09 -9.99
N THR A 41 5.30 11.20 -9.26
CA THR A 41 6.13 10.12 -9.82
C THR A 41 5.91 8.83 -9.05
N VAL A 42 5.96 7.70 -9.75
CA VAL A 42 6.07 6.35 -9.19
C VAL A 42 7.35 5.73 -9.73
N ALA A 43 8.20 5.24 -8.85
CA ALA A 43 9.46 4.60 -9.21
C ALA A 43 9.67 3.33 -8.39
N ILE A 44 10.35 2.35 -8.97
CA ILE A 44 10.88 1.21 -8.19
C ILE A 44 12.32 1.54 -7.81
N VAL A 45 12.62 1.47 -6.53
CA VAL A 45 13.93 1.87 -5.98
C VAL A 45 14.51 0.75 -5.12
N ALA A 46 15.82 0.71 -5.01
CA ALA A 46 16.53 -0.25 -4.16
C ALA A 46 16.24 -0.04 -2.67
N GLY A 47 16.46 -1.09 -1.87
CA GLY A 47 16.24 -1.07 -0.43
C GLY A 47 14.76 -1.24 -0.10
N GLY A 48 14.22 -2.43 -0.37
CA GLY A 48 12.88 -2.84 0.02
C GLY A 48 12.74 -2.99 1.52
N TYR A 49 11.53 -3.28 1.95
CA TYR A 49 11.20 -3.54 3.34
C TYR A 49 11.13 -5.06 3.57
N ASP A 50 11.23 -5.48 4.84
CA ASP A 50 11.06 -6.87 5.25
C ASP A 50 11.95 -7.89 4.50
N GLY A 51 13.18 -7.46 4.13
CA GLY A 51 14.17 -8.30 3.46
C GLY A 51 14.08 -8.32 1.93
N THR A 52 13.18 -7.58 1.31
CA THR A 52 13.12 -7.44 -0.15
C THR A 52 14.19 -6.51 -0.69
N SER A 53 14.53 -6.67 -1.98
CA SER A 53 15.56 -5.84 -2.62
C SER A 53 15.04 -4.49 -3.09
N CYS A 54 13.75 -4.40 -3.41
CA CYS A 54 13.16 -3.25 -4.08
C CYS A 54 11.83 -2.87 -3.44
N ARG A 55 11.52 -1.57 -3.46
CA ARG A 55 10.22 -1.03 -3.06
C ARG A 55 9.70 -0.05 -4.10
N MET A 56 8.40 0.21 -4.08
CA MET A 56 7.80 1.31 -4.83
C MET A 56 7.90 2.61 -4.02
N ALA A 57 8.35 3.68 -4.65
CA ALA A 57 8.38 5.03 -4.11
C ALA A 57 7.36 5.90 -4.86
N SER A 58 6.38 6.45 -4.14
CA SER A 58 5.37 7.38 -4.66
C SER A 58 5.65 8.78 -4.14
N THR A 59 5.68 9.78 -5.03
CA THR A 59 6.04 11.16 -4.69
C THR A 59 5.11 12.13 -5.39
N ILE A 60 4.53 13.07 -4.66
CA ILE A 60 3.84 14.23 -5.25
C ILE A 60 4.86 15.32 -5.51
N THR A 61 4.99 15.76 -6.76
CA THR A 61 5.97 16.77 -7.21
C THR A 61 5.32 18.09 -7.62
N GLY A 62 4.00 18.10 -7.82
CA GLY A 62 3.23 19.28 -8.21
C GLY A 62 2.15 19.64 -7.19
N ASN A 63 2.04 20.92 -6.81
CA ASN A 63 0.95 21.41 -5.96
C ASN A 63 -0.28 21.77 -6.81
N ILE A 64 -0.81 20.79 -7.55
CA ILE A 64 -2.00 20.92 -8.38
C ILE A 64 -3.17 20.10 -7.84
N GLY A 65 -4.40 20.52 -8.09
CA GLY A 65 -5.60 19.73 -7.77
C GLY A 65 -5.57 18.40 -8.52
N GLY A 66 -5.87 17.30 -7.78
CA GLY A 66 -5.86 15.95 -8.36
C GLY A 66 -4.46 15.33 -8.53
N ALA A 67 -3.38 15.96 -8.01
CA ALA A 67 -2.04 15.36 -8.06
C ALA A 67 -2.05 13.93 -7.55
N SER A 68 -1.40 13.04 -8.28
CA SER A 68 -1.41 11.59 -8.03
C SER A 68 -0.09 10.94 -8.41
N ALA A 69 0.26 9.89 -7.66
CA ALA A 69 1.40 9.01 -7.90
C ALA A 69 1.03 7.62 -7.37
N PHE A 70 0.29 6.84 -8.13
CA PHE A 70 -0.17 5.51 -7.72
C PHE A 70 -0.13 4.50 -8.87
N VAL A 71 -0.13 3.24 -8.51
CA VAL A 71 -0.33 2.10 -9.43
C VAL A 71 -1.74 1.54 -9.27
N ARG A 72 -2.23 0.86 -10.30
CA ARG A 72 -3.56 0.24 -10.33
C ARG A 72 -3.45 -1.22 -10.75
N ASP A 73 -4.16 -2.05 -10.00
CA ASP A 73 -4.40 -3.46 -10.29
C ASP A 73 -5.85 -3.65 -10.75
N ASN A 74 -6.04 -4.19 -11.95
CA ASN A 74 -7.34 -4.52 -12.55
C ASN A 74 -7.64 -6.02 -12.50
N THR A 75 -6.91 -6.80 -11.70
CA THR A 75 -7.13 -8.26 -11.63
C THR A 75 -8.35 -8.67 -10.84
N PRO A 76 -8.84 -7.90 -9.83
CA PRO A 76 -10.16 -8.17 -9.25
C PRO A 76 -11.27 -8.10 -10.29
N ALA A 77 -12.29 -8.95 -10.15
CA ALA A 77 -13.41 -9.04 -11.07
C ALA A 77 -14.73 -9.16 -10.28
N SER A 78 -15.27 -8.02 -9.88
CA SER A 78 -16.49 -7.92 -9.05
C SER A 78 -16.45 -8.76 -7.78
N GLU A 79 -15.31 -8.71 -7.08
CA GLU A 79 -15.04 -9.54 -5.91
C GLU A 79 -15.94 -9.12 -4.73
N PRO A 80 -16.86 -9.99 -4.27
CA PRO A 80 -17.76 -9.66 -3.14
C PRO A 80 -17.01 -9.68 -1.80
N ARG A 81 -15.79 -10.26 -1.77
CA ARG A 81 -14.84 -10.17 -0.67
C ARG A 81 -13.47 -9.92 -1.22
N TYR A 82 -12.78 -8.93 -0.67
CA TYR A 82 -11.47 -8.53 -1.13
C TYR A 82 -10.55 -8.30 0.07
N ARG A 83 -9.42 -9.00 0.09
CA ARG A 83 -8.34 -8.81 1.05
C ARG A 83 -7.11 -8.29 0.32
N ALA A 84 -6.42 -7.35 0.93
CA ALA A 84 -5.13 -6.88 0.47
C ALA A 84 -4.22 -6.54 1.65
N GLN A 85 -2.92 -6.77 1.47
CA GLN A 85 -1.87 -6.39 2.41
C GLN A 85 -0.79 -5.60 1.68
N PHE A 86 -0.16 -4.68 2.37
CA PHE A 86 1.03 -3.98 1.91
C PHE A 86 1.83 -3.42 3.08
N LEU A 87 3.11 -3.16 2.83
CA LEU A 87 3.96 -2.38 3.71
C LEU A 87 3.96 -0.93 3.26
N ILE A 88 3.94 0.00 4.21
CA ILE A 88 4.05 1.44 3.97
C ILE A 88 5.04 2.08 4.94
N ASN A 89 5.95 2.90 4.43
CA ASN A 89 6.85 3.71 5.25
C ASN A 89 6.58 5.20 4.99
N LEU A 90 6.33 5.92 6.06
CA LEU A 90 5.90 7.32 6.05
C LEU A 90 6.94 8.27 6.69
N ASP A 91 8.15 7.81 6.96
CA ASP A 91 9.16 8.57 7.72
C ASP A 91 9.60 9.85 7.01
N THR A 92 9.49 9.89 5.69
CA THR A 92 9.76 11.09 4.89
C THR A 92 8.73 12.20 5.10
N LEU A 93 7.51 11.87 5.51
CA LEU A 93 6.46 12.85 5.81
C LEU A 93 6.70 13.42 7.21
N THR A 94 7.08 14.67 7.31
CA THR A 94 7.39 15.35 8.57
C THR A 94 6.44 16.51 8.86
N GLY A 95 6.15 16.79 10.12
CA GLY A 95 5.29 17.90 10.54
C GLY A 95 3.86 17.82 10.00
N GLN A 96 3.37 16.62 9.68
CA GLN A 96 2.04 16.43 9.11
C GLN A 96 0.97 16.62 10.19
N ASN A 97 0.11 17.62 10.02
CA ASN A 97 -0.99 17.92 10.91
C ASN A 97 -2.35 17.40 10.40
N THR A 98 -3.43 17.61 11.14
CA THR A 98 -4.77 17.05 10.86
C THR A 98 -5.41 17.51 9.55
N ILE A 99 -4.99 18.62 8.97
CA ILE A 99 -5.49 19.09 7.67
C ILE A 99 -4.69 18.53 6.49
N GLN A 100 -3.56 17.89 6.76
CA GLN A 100 -2.72 17.27 5.77
C GLN A 100 -3.09 15.79 5.65
N SER A 101 -3.87 15.46 4.65
CA SER A 101 -4.30 14.09 4.38
C SER A 101 -3.96 13.67 2.96
N VAL A 102 -3.68 12.38 2.78
CA VAL A 102 -3.44 11.79 1.45
C VAL A 102 -3.96 10.36 1.42
N LYS A 103 -4.67 9.99 0.36
CA LYS A 103 -5.06 8.61 0.12
C LYS A 103 -3.83 7.79 -0.24
N VAL A 104 -3.71 6.61 0.36
CA VAL A 104 -2.60 5.67 0.14
C VAL A 104 -3.05 4.34 -0.46
N PHE A 105 -4.33 4.00 -0.31
CA PHE A 105 -4.93 2.80 -0.89
C PHE A 105 -6.41 3.06 -1.19
N GLY A 106 -6.91 2.44 -2.26
CA GLY A 106 -8.33 2.40 -2.61
C GLY A 106 -8.69 1.09 -3.29
N ALA A 107 -9.88 0.55 -2.96
CA ALA A 107 -10.52 -0.52 -3.73
C ALA A 107 -11.85 0.00 -4.25
N SER A 108 -12.16 -0.25 -5.51
CA SER A 108 -13.27 0.38 -6.21
C SER A 108 -14.08 -0.61 -7.04
N THR A 109 -15.32 -0.23 -7.33
CA THR A 109 -16.24 -0.98 -8.18
C THR A 109 -16.60 -0.18 -9.44
N ASP A 110 -16.83 -0.90 -10.54
CA ASP A 110 -17.39 -0.35 -11.78
C ASP A 110 -18.93 -0.23 -11.71
N ALA A 111 -19.57 -0.77 -10.64
CA ALA A 111 -20.99 -0.63 -10.36
C ALA A 111 -21.22 0.26 -9.11
N PRO A 112 -21.11 1.60 -9.25
CA PRO A 112 -21.23 2.54 -8.14
C PRO A 112 -22.69 2.68 -7.66
N PHE A 113 -22.86 3.08 -6.39
CA PHE A 113 -24.14 3.46 -5.81
C PHE A 113 -24.00 4.81 -5.08
N GLY A 114 -25.02 5.65 -5.18
CA GLY A 114 -25.04 6.95 -4.49
C GLY A 114 -23.88 7.88 -4.87
N GLY A 115 -23.32 7.74 -6.09
CA GLY A 115 -22.17 8.52 -6.56
C GLY A 115 -20.83 8.06 -6.02
N GLN A 116 -20.77 6.95 -5.24
CA GLN A 116 -19.55 6.39 -4.67
C GLN A 116 -19.15 5.11 -5.44
N SER A 117 -17.99 5.13 -6.06
CA SER A 117 -17.37 3.94 -6.68
C SER A 117 -16.29 3.31 -5.80
N GLU A 118 -15.68 4.08 -4.88
CA GLU A 118 -14.63 3.61 -3.99
C GLU A 118 -15.25 2.93 -2.76
N VAL A 119 -15.17 1.60 -2.68
CA VAL A 119 -15.76 0.80 -1.60
C VAL A 119 -14.86 0.68 -0.37
N VAL A 120 -13.55 0.85 -0.55
CA VAL A 120 -12.56 0.98 0.53
C VAL A 120 -11.63 2.15 0.22
N ARG A 121 -11.35 2.98 1.21
CA ARG A 121 -10.35 4.03 1.14
C ARG A 121 -9.53 4.08 2.42
N LEU A 122 -8.21 4.07 2.27
CA LEU A 122 -7.27 4.31 3.35
C LEU A 122 -6.56 5.64 3.12
N THR A 123 -6.54 6.48 4.15
CA THR A 123 -5.98 7.84 4.09
C THR A 123 -5.03 8.06 5.25
N VAL A 124 -3.83 8.52 4.98
CA VAL A 124 -2.90 8.94 6.03
C VAL A 124 -3.18 10.40 6.41
N VAL A 125 -3.30 10.64 7.71
CA VAL A 125 -3.57 11.96 8.30
C VAL A 125 -2.57 12.20 9.42
N GLY A 126 -2.05 13.41 9.56
CA GLY A 126 -1.23 13.80 10.70
C GLY A 126 -2.05 14.11 11.96
N ASN A 127 -1.40 14.19 13.10
CA ASN A 127 -2.02 14.65 14.35
C ASN A 127 -1.87 16.18 14.54
N VAL A 128 -2.55 16.72 15.54
CA VAL A 128 -2.50 18.17 15.85
C VAL A 128 -1.07 18.67 16.08
N ALA A 129 -0.25 17.88 16.75
CA ALA A 129 1.14 18.23 17.06
C ALA A 129 2.11 17.99 15.87
N GLY A 130 1.67 17.32 14.79
CA GLY A 130 2.53 16.96 13.66
C GLY A 130 3.57 15.87 13.98
N THR A 131 3.41 15.15 15.08
CA THR A 131 4.38 14.16 15.59
C THR A 131 3.98 12.72 15.37
N ALA A 132 2.70 12.45 15.13
CA ALA A 132 2.19 11.12 14.86
C ALA A 132 1.26 11.13 13.65
N LYS A 133 1.06 9.95 13.05
CA LYS A 133 0.18 9.73 11.91
C LYS A 133 -0.91 8.75 12.27
N THR A 134 -2.04 8.90 11.62
CA THR A 134 -3.22 8.03 11.80
C THR A 134 -3.67 7.56 10.43
N LEU A 135 -4.06 6.31 10.34
CA LEU A 135 -4.74 5.74 9.18
C LEU A 135 -6.25 6.01 9.33
N GLY A 136 -6.80 6.88 8.50
CA GLY A 136 -8.23 6.99 8.30
C GLY A 136 -8.71 5.82 7.45
N VAL A 137 -9.72 5.12 7.92
CA VAL A 137 -10.31 3.93 7.32
C VAL A 137 -11.75 4.26 6.93
N PHE A 138 -12.11 4.08 5.66
CA PHE A 138 -13.44 4.38 5.14
C PHE A 138 -13.96 3.22 4.30
N THR A 139 -15.25 2.94 4.44
CA THR A 139 -15.99 2.00 3.57
C THR A 139 -17.38 2.50 3.30
N VAL A 140 -17.97 2.00 2.23
CA VAL A 140 -19.38 2.31 1.88
C VAL A 140 -20.33 1.71 2.91
N CYS A 141 -21.35 2.53 3.29
CA CYS A 141 -22.36 2.17 4.28
C CYS A 141 -23.67 2.84 3.89
N GLU A 142 -24.61 2.09 3.35
CA GLU A 142 -25.93 2.61 2.96
C GLU A 142 -26.68 3.22 4.15
N GLY A 143 -27.32 4.36 3.94
CA GLY A 143 -28.10 5.06 4.96
C GLY A 143 -27.28 5.92 5.94
N GLN A 144 -25.96 5.91 5.85
CA GLN A 144 -25.10 6.83 6.60
C GLN A 144 -24.86 8.14 5.82
N PRO A 145 -24.46 9.23 6.50
CA PRO A 145 -24.09 10.46 5.80
C PRO A 145 -23.05 10.18 4.70
N SER A 146 -23.32 10.69 3.49
CA SER A 146 -22.52 10.41 2.28
C SER A 146 -22.34 8.92 1.96
N ASN A 147 -23.20 8.03 2.50
CA ASN A 147 -23.07 6.57 2.38
C ASN A 147 -21.69 6.02 2.80
N LEU A 148 -21.07 6.60 3.81
CA LEU A 148 -19.74 6.21 4.30
C LEU A 148 -19.74 5.93 5.80
N CYS A 149 -19.09 4.83 6.18
CA CYS A 149 -18.62 4.57 7.53
C CYS A 149 -17.14 4.90 7.64
N SER A 150 -16.69 5.33 8.81
CA SER A 150 -15.28 5.63 9.05
C SER A 150 -14.79 5.19 10.41
N ALA A 151 -13.52 4.85 10.48
CA ALA A 151 -12.75 4.61 11.71
C ALA A 151 -11.33 5.14 11.53
N SER A 152 -10.52 5.00 12.57
CA SER A 152 -9.10 5.32 12.50
C SER A 152 -8.28 4.26 13.22
N ALA A 153 -7.03 4.07 12.76
CA ALA A 153 -6.05 3.21 13.39
C ALA A 153 -4.72 3.99 13.54
N PRO A 154 -4.00 3.82 14.66
CA PRO A 154 -2.72 4.47 14.85
C PRO A 154 -1.67 3.87 13.91
N LEU A 155 -0.78 4.72 13.39
CA LEU A 155 0.42 4.30 12.68
C LEU A 155 1.64 4.55 13.56
N THR A 156 2.62 3.66 13.49
CA THR A 156 3.91 3.81 14.18
C THR A 156 4.95 4.48 13.28
N ALA A 157 6.04 4.95 13.86
CA ALA A 157 7.23 5.35 13.10
C ALA A 157 7.80 4.12 12.35
N GLY A 158 8.49 4.36 11.25
CA GLY A 158 9.05 3.30 10.41
C GLY A 158 8.02 2.70 9.46
N THR A 159 8.22 1.43 9.16
CA THR A 159 7.37 0.67 8.26
C THR A 159 6.18 0.09 9.00
N ASN A 160 5.00 0.26 8.44
CA ASN A 160 3.76 -0.31 8.94
C ASN A 160 3.24 -1.35 7.94
N ARG A 161 2.83 -2.51 8.46
CA ARG A 161 2.10 -3.53 7.71
C ARG A 161 0.61 -3.24 7.85
N ILE A 162 -0.07 -3.10 6.74
CA ILE A 162 -1.51 -2.85 6.71
C ILE A 162 -2.17 -3.98 5.93
N GLU A 163 -3.12 -4.66 6.56
CA GLU A 163 -3.99 -5.63 5.89
C GLU A 163 -5.44 -5.19 6.02
N ILE A 164 -6.22 -5.39 4.96
CA ILE A 164 -7.66 -5.16 4.91
C ILE A 164 -8.41 -6.44 4.56
N ASP A 165 -9.66 -6.55 5.03
CA ASP A 165 -10.64 -7.54 4.60
C ASP A 165 -11.98 -6.84 4.46
N TRP A 166 -12.37 -6.55 3.23
CA TRP A 166 -13.69 -6.01 2.90
C TRP A 166 -14.62 -7.11 2.44
N GLN A 167 -15.84 -7.11 2.96
CA GLN A 167 -16.89 -8.03 2.58
C GLN A 167 -18.17 -7.27 2.29
N LYS A 168 -18.70 -7.47 1.07
CA LYS A 168 -19.98 -6.95 0.63
C LYS A 168 -21.14 -7.67 1.32
N GLY A 169 -22.23 -6.96 1.59
CA GLY A 169 -23.48 -7.57 2.06
C GLY A 169 -24.38 -6.59 2.80
N PRO A 170 -25.62 -7.04 3.18
CA PRO A 170 -26.51 -6.26 4.02
C PRO A 170 -25.94 -6.01 5.42
N THR A 171 -25.07 -6.90 5.88
CA THR A 171 -24.21 -6.77 7.07
C THR A 171 -22.73 -6.80 6.66
N GLY A 172 -22.39 -6.06 5.62
CA GLY A 172 -21.03 -5.97 5.11
C GLY A 172 -20.06 -5.44 6.14
N SER A 173 -18.77 -5.69 5.95
CA SER A 173 -17.74 -5.27 6.89
C SER A 173 -16.45 -4.84 6.19
N LEU A 174 -15.72 -3.95 6.83
CA LEU A 174 -14.29 -3.71 6.57
C LEU A 174 -13.53 -3.91 7.87
N ARG A 175 -12.61 -4.87 7.88
CA ARG A 175 -11.66 -5.09 8.98
C ARG A 175 -10.29 -4.64 8.51
N VAL A 176 -9.54 -4.02 9.42
CA VAL A 176 -8.19 -3.51 9.14
C VAL A 176 -7.26 -3.93 10.28
N TRP A 177 -6.10 -4.45 9.93
CA TRP A 177 -5.01 -4.75 10.84
C TRP A 177 -3.85 -3.82 10.53
N VAL A 178 -3.27 -3.22 11.55
CA VAL A 178 -2.05 -2.41 11.47
C VAL A 178 -1.02 -3.05 12.39
N ASN A 179 0.08 -3.53 11.83
CA ASN A 179 1.18 -4.20 12.54
C ASN A 179 0.70 -5.38 13.41
N ASN A 180 -0.36 -6.05 13.01
CA ASN A 180 -0.97 -7.14 13.77
C ASN A 180 -1.22 -8.34 12.87
N THR A 181 -0.72 -9.50 13.28
CA THR A 181 -0.80 -10.77 12.55
C THR A 181 -1.85 -11.74 13.13
N ASN A 182 -2.61 -11.29 14.14
CA ASN A 182 -3.71 -12.07 14.69
C ASN A 182 -5.02 -11.75 13.95
N GLU A 183 -5.48 -12.65 13.10
CA GLU A 183 -6.73 -12.49 12.34
C GLU A 183 -7.94 -12.17 13.24
N GLY A 184 -8.00 -12.74 14.44
CA GLY A 184 -9.09 -12.53 15.39
C GLY A 184 -9.11 -11.15 16.05
N ALA A 185 -8.06 -10.33 15.89
CA ALA A 185 -7.90 -9.05 16.59
C ALA A 185 -7.64 -7.89 15.61
N PRO A 186 -8.61 -7.50 14.74
CA PRO A 186 -8.43 -6.34 13.86
C PRO A 186 -8.24 -5.05 14.66
N THR A 187 -7.38 -4.16 14.17
CA THR A 187 -7.14 -2.83 14.77
C THR A 187 -8.36 -1.93 14.63
N ALA A 188 -9.09 -2.07 13.53
CA ALA A 188 -10.36 -1.36 13.30
C ALA A 188 -11.35 -2.26 12.58
N THR A 189 -12.64 -2.09 12.92
CA THR A 189 -13.76 -2.78 12.25
C THR A 189 -14.88 -1.78 11.97
N LEU A 190 -15.35 -1.77 10.74
CA LEU A 190 -16.53 -1.05 10.29
C LEU A 190 -17.57 -2.06 9.81
N ASN A 191 -18.80 -1.91 10.24
CA ASN A 191 -19.93 -2.74 9.78
C ASN A 191 -21.00 -1.84 9.17
N GLY A 192 -21.60 -2.28 8.08
CA GLY A 192 -22.67 -1.54 7.43
C GLY A 192 -23.20 -2.24 6.19
N ASN A 193 -24.39 -1.81 5.74
CA ASN A 193 -24.95 -2.31 4.51
C ASN A 193 -24.14 -1.78 3.31
N SER A 194 -23.58 -2.68 2.53
CA SER A 194 -22.86 -2.38 1.28
C SER A 194 -23.44 -3.12 0.09
N ASN A 195 -24.66 -3.66 0.22
CA ASN A 195 -25.26 -4.55 -0.76
C ASN A 195 -25.59 -3.87 -2.10
N SER A 196 -25.83 -2.56 -2.08
CA SER A 196 -26.15 -1.78 -3.27
C SER A 196 -24.96 -1.49 -4.20
N TRP A 197 -23.73 -1.66 -3.73
CA TRP A 197 -22.53 -1.53 -4.57
C TRP A 197 -22.18 -2.84 -5.27
N GLY A 198 -21.40 -2.76 -6.36
CA GLY A 198 -20.72 -3.91 -6.95
C GLY A 198 -19.65 -4.49 -6.02
N GLY A 199 -19.05 -5.61 -6.43
CA GLY A 199 -17.81 -6.10 -5.84
C GLY A 199 -16.60 -5.25 -6.24
N VAL A 200 -15.43 -5.55 -5.71
CA VAL A 200 -14.17 -4.86 -6.10
C VAL A 200 -13.78 -5.28 -7.51
N ASP A 201 -13.59 -4.30 -8.39
CA ASP A 201 -13.14 -4.48 -9.78
C ASP A 201 -11.69 -4.02 -9.98
N PHE A 202 -11.19 -3.13 -9.13
CA PHE A 202 -9.79 -2.70 -9.16
C PHE A 202 -9.32 -2.14 -7.82
N ALA A 203 -8.01 -2.18 -7.62
CA ALA A 203 -7.35 -1.57 -6.48
C ALA A 203 -6.26 -0.58 -6.90
N THR A 204 -5.99 0.40 -6.04
CA THR A 204 -4.92 1.40 -6.25
C THR A 204 -4.02 1.46 -5.02
N LEU A 205 -2.71 1.55 -5.23
CA LEU A 205 -1.69 1.70 -4.18
C LEU A 205 -0.75 2.85 -4.52
N GLY A 206 -0.54 3.77 -3.58
CA GLY A 206 0.28 4.96 -3.76
C GLY A 206 -0.45 6.23 -3.34
N LEU A 207 0.10 7.38 -3.70
CA LEU A 207 -0.43 8.68 -3.27
C LEU A 207 -1.49 9.21 -4.24
N ALA A 208 -2.68 9.51 -3.72
CA ALA A 208 -3.76 10.13 -4.48
C ALA A 208 -4.58 11.08 -3.61
N ALA A 209 -5.36 11.96 -4.23
CA ALA A 209 -6.32 12.85 -3.56
C ALA A 209 -5.75 13.53 -2.30
N GLY A 210 -4.48 13.94 -2.34
CA GLY A 210 -3.86 14.70 -1.27
C GLY A 210 -4.60 16.02 -1.05
N SER A 211 -4.85 16.41 0.22
CA SER A 211 -5.40 17.73 0.55
C SER A 211 -4.48 18.85 0.05
N ALA A 212 -5.01 20.05 -0.16
CA ALA A 212 -4.18 21.19 -0.56
C ALA A 212 -3.04 21.46 0.44
N ALA A 213 -3.32 21.31 1.74
CA ALA A 213 -2.32 21.45 2.78
C ALA A 213 -1.24 20.34 2.71
N PHE A 214 -1.62 19.09 2.40
CA PHE A 214 -0.65 18.02 2.16
C PHE A 214 0.26 18.34 0.97
N ARG A 215 -0.32 18.68 -0.19
CA ARG A 215 0.44 19.00 -1.39
C ARG A 215 1.38 20.18 -1.19
N ALA A 216 0.98 21.20 -0.43
CA ALA A 216 1.84 22.35 -0.13
C ALA A 216 3.02 21.99 0.79
N ALA A 217 2.80 21.15 1.80
CA ALA A 217 3.78 20.88 2.85
C ALA A 217 4.68 19.65 2.55
N GLN A 218 4.22 18.68 1.74
CA GLN A 218 4.88 17.39 1.56
C GLN A 218 5.37 17.16 0.12
N LEU A 219 5.57 18.24 -0.67
CA LEU A 219 6.14 18.14 -2.01
C LEU A 219 7.51 17.43 -1.98
N ASN A 220 7.75 16.59 -2.99
CA ASN A 220 9.00 15.87 -3.21
C ASN A 220 9.38 14.90 -2.06
N ARG A 221 8.43 14.54 -1.20
CA ARG A 221 8.62 13.53 -0.16
C ARG A 221 8.09 12.20 -0.64
N ALA A 222 8.98 11.22 -0.78
CA ALA A 222 8.63 9.90 -1.26
C ALA A 222 8.06 9.05 -0.14
N VAL A 223 6.87 8.51 -0.34
CA VAL A 223 6.30 7.44 0.51
C VAL A 223 6.66 6.10 -0.11
N GLY A 224 7.21 5.21 0.70
CA GLY A 224 7.60 3.86 0.26
C GLY A 224 6.47 2.86 0.46
N PHE A 225 6.28 1.97 -0.54
CA PHE A 225 5.34 0.86 -0.50
C PHE A 225 6.05 -0.43 -0.91
N ASP A 226 5.68 -1.56 -0.30
CA ASP A 226 6.28 -2.85 -0.60
C ASP A 226 5.31 -4.00 -0.29
N GLU A 227 5.66 -5.24 -0.65
CA GLU A 227 4.95 -6.47 -0.26
C GLU A 227 3.44 -6.43 -0.51
N PHE A 228 3.00 -5.85 -1.64
CA PHE A 228 1.58 -5.88 -1.98
C PHE A 228 1.16 -7.32 -2.34
N ASP A 229 0.20 -7.83 -1.60
CA ASP A 229 -0.50 -9.10 -1.88
C ASP A 229 -2.01 -8.87 -1.82
N SER A 230 -2.77 -9.51 -2.70
CA SER A 230 -4.22 -9.46 -2.69
C SER A 230 -4.83 -10.85 -2.84
N ARG A 231 -5.84 -11.13 -2.02
CA ARG A 231 -6.52 -12.43 -1.97
C ARG A 231 -8.02 -12.23 -1.80
N ARG A 232 -8.80 -13.28 -2.12
CA ARG A 232 -10.26 -13.22 -1.99
C ARG A 232 -10.74 -13.56 -0.58
N GLN A 233 -10.13 -14.54 0.09
CA GLN A 233 -10.71 -15.10 1.33
C GLN A 233 -9.71 -15.35 2.45
N THR A 234 -8.43 -15.54 2.16
CA THR A 234 -7.43 -15.99 3.12
C THR A 234 -6.77 -14.80 3.80
N PHE A 235 -6.64 -14.86 5.13
CA PHE A 235 -5.80 -13.92 5.88
C PHE A 235 -4.35 -14.05 5.42
N ILE A 236 -3.72 -12.91 5.17
CA ILE A 236 -2.37 -12.87 4.60
C ILE A 236 -1.35 -13.04 5.74
N GLY A 237 -1.49 -12.23 6.78
CA GLY A 237 -0.63 -12.31 7.96
C GLY A 237 0.82 -11.91 7.64
N ASN A 238 1.75 -12.70 8.14
CA ASN A 238 3.20 -12.58 7.85
C ASN A 238 3.62 -13.57 6.78
#